data_5e119382e83f883dbffa00e51b136a4b
#
_entry.id   5e119382e83f883dbffa00e51b136a4b
#
_cell.length_a   1.000
_cell.length_b   1.000
_cell.length_c   1.000
_cell.angle_alpha   90.00
_cell.angle_beta   90.00
_cell.angle_gamma   90.00
#
_symmetry.space_group_name_H-M   'P 1'
#
loop_
_entity.id
_entity.type
_entity.pdbx_description
1 polymer ?
#
loop_
_entity_poly.entity_id
_entity_poly.type
_entity_poly.pdbx_seq_one_letter_code
_entity_poly.pdbx_strand_id
1 'polypeptide(L)'
;MYDKTKPDMKKILNEICAKYTLADEVKQRDIYPYYRPISSGQDPLVTMADGSKVLMFGSNSYLGLSDDPRLKEAAEAAIRKYGTSCSGSRFLNGTLDIHEELEAKLAKFVGKDEAITYSTGFQVNLGVVSCLGFRGGFIFLDALDHACIIDGSRLSFSEVRKFPHNDMTVLERKLRMTPRNAPKLIVVDGVYSMEGDIAPLPKIVELCEKYNASVMVDDAHGLGVIGENGSGTASHYGLTDKTDLIMGTFSKSFGSLGGFIAGDREVINYLKHNSRSLIFSASMTPAATAAASRALDIMIEEPERREHLWEVTRHAQKAFKDAGFDIGHTQSPIIPLFVRDTFKAMTIVKMAYEQGVFITPVIAPAVPENDVLIRFALMATHSIEQVDEAVEKLTAIFKKLEVIS
;
A
#
# COMPACT_ATOMS: atom_id res chain seq x y z
N MET A 1 -6.71 50.94 -13.38
CA MET A 1 -8.15 50.60 -13.45
C MET A 1 -8.27 49.09 -13.48
N TYR A 2 -8.81 48.48 -12.44
CA TYR A 2 -9.07 47.01 -12.40
C TYR A 2 -10.22 46.73 -13.38
N ASP A 3 -9.96 45.91 -14.38
CA ASP A 3 -10.97 45.48 -15.35
C ASP A 3 -12.01 44.61 -14.65
N LYS A 4 -13.17 45.15 -14.33
CA LYS A 4 -14.28 44.49 -13.66
C LYS A 4 -14.96 43.38 -14.51
N THR A 5 -14.48 43.17 -15.74
CA THR A 5 -15.05 42.18 -16.67
C THR A 5 -14.33 40.82 -16.62
N LYS A 6 -13.17 40.70 -15.92
CA LYS A 6 -12.52 39.40 -15.73
C LYS A 6 -13.24 38.61 -14.64
N PRO A 7 -13.65 37.38 -14.92
CA PRO A 7 -14.25 36.53 -13.90
C PRO A 7 -13.28 36.37 -12.73
N ASP A 8 -13.79 36.46 -11.51
CA ASP A 8 -13.01 36.22 -10.30
C ASP A 8 -12.50 34.76 -10.34
N MET A 9 -11.19 34.59 -10.50
CA MET A 9 -10.55 33.24 -10.55
C MET A 9 -10.91 32.39 -9.34
N LYS A 10 -11.06 32.99 -8.18
CA LYS A 10 -11.49 32.33 -6.95
C LYS A 10 -12.94 31.81 -7.07
N LYS A 11 -13.80 32.55 -7.75
CA LYS A 11 -15.19 32.18 -8.01
C LYS A 11 -15.27 30.99 -8.98
N ILE A 12 -14.48 30.99 -10.05
CA ILE A 12 -14.42 29.91 -11.04
C ILE A 12 -13.94 28.62 -10.36
N LEU A 13 -12.88 28.65 -9.55
CA LEU A 13 -12.39 27.51 -8.82
C LEU A 13 -13.45 26.93 -7.88
N ASN A 14 -14.14 27.80 -7.12
CA ASN A 14 -15.22 27.38 -6.23
C ASN A 14 -16.38 26.72 -7.01
N GLU A 15 -16.76 27.28 -8.17
CA GLU A 15 -17.82 26.73 -9.03
C GLU A 15 -17.44 25.36 -9.59
N ILE A 16 -16.15 25.14 -9.93
CA ILE A 16 -15.67 23.84 -10.40
C ILE A 16 -15.67 22.81 -9.26
N CYS A 17 -15.15 23.19 -8.09
CA CYS A 17 -15.10 22.30 -6.93
C CYS A 17 -16.50 21.94 -6.40
N ALA A 18 -17.46 22.89 -6.45
CA ALA A 18 -18.84 22.66 -6.03
C ALA A 18 -19.62 21.66 -6.91
N LYS A 19 -19.07 21.26 -8.06
CA LYS A 19 -19.67 20.18 -8.88
C LYS A 19 -19.46 18.79 -8.28
N TYR A 20 -18.56 18.65 -7.33
CA TYR A 20 -18.38 17.40 -6.60
C TYR A 20 -19.40 17.33 -5.45
N THR A 21 -20.48 16.59 -5.65
CA THR A 21 -21.62 16.53 -4.72
C THR A 21 -21.71 15.24 -3.93
N LEU A 22 -21.00 14.17 -4.34
CA LEU A 22 -21.10 12.84 -3.71
C LEU A 22 -20.91 12.88 -2.18
N ALA A 23 -19.92 13.65 -1.70
CA ALA A 23 -19.68 13.75 -0.26
C ALA A 23 -20.87 14.38 0.49
N ASP A 24 -21.53 15.38 -0.11
CA ASP A 24 -22.69 16.04 0.50
C ASP A 24 -23.93 15.14 0.43
N GLU A 25 -24.13 14.41 -0.65
CA GLU A 25 -25.23 13.44 -0.81
C GLU A 25 -25.15 12.33 0.25
N VAL A 26 -23.96 11.75 0.47
CA VAL A 26 -23.80 10.68 1.47
C VAL A 26 -23.88 11.23 2.91
N LYS A 27 -23.48 12.51 3.15
CA LYS A 27 -23.70 13.17 4.45
C LYS A 27 -25.19 13.40 4.71
N GLN A 28 -25.94 13.87 3.71
CA GLN A 28 -27.40 14.07 3.83
C GLN A 28 -28.14 12.75 4.11
N ARG A 29 -27.63 11.63 3.60
CA ARG A 29 -28.17 10.30 3.86
C ARG A 29 -27.67 9.67 5.18
N ASP A 30 -26.80 10.40 5.90
CA ASP A 30 -26.17 9.93 7.15
C ASP A 30 -25.38 8.61 6.98
N ILE A 31 -24.75 8.41 5.81
CA ILE A 31 -23.93 7.23 5.50
C ILE A 31 -22.45 7.58 5.16
N TYR A 32 -21.98 8.77 5.58
CA TYR A 32 -20.61 9.22 5.32
C TYR A 32 -19.58 8.43 6.14
N PRO A 33 -18.69 7.61 5.51
CA PRO A 33 -17.86 6.67 6.23
C PRO A 33 -16.44 7.18 6.53
N TYR A 34 -16.06 8.35 5.98
CA TYR A 34 -14.67 8.81 5.95
C TYR A 34 -14.32 9.73 7.13
N TYR A 35 -13.00 9.90 7.38
CA TYR A 35 -12.41 10.83 8.37
C TYR A 35 -12.95 10.65 9.79
N ARG A 36 -13.23 9.40 10.21
CA ARG A 36 -13.65 9.08 11.57
C ARG A 36 -12.43 9.11 12.50
N PRO A 37 -12.36 9.99 13.53
CA PRO A 37 -11.20 10.11 14.37
C PRO A 37 -11.15 8.98 15.41
N ILE A 38 -9.95 8.36 15.54
CA ILE A 38 -9.62 7.34 16.52
C ILE A 38 -8.86 8.02 17.66
N SER A 39 -9.14 7.67 18.90
CA SER A 39 -8.53 8.24 20.12
C SER A 39 -7.62 7.27 20.89
N SER A 40 -7.41 6.06 20.37
CA SER A 40 -6.47 5.06 20.92
C SER A 40 -5.32 4.75 19.94
N GLY A 41 -4.42 3.88 20.33
CA GLY A 41 -3.49 3.21 19.39
C GLY A 41 -4.23 2.36 18.35
N GLN A 42 -3.51 1.93 17.31
CA GLN A 42 -4.01 1.03 16.28
C GLN A 42 -3.85 -0.42 16.74
N ASP A 43 -4.95 -1.02 17.17
CA ASP A 43 -5.02 -2.38 17.72
C ASP A 43 -6.30 -3.06 17.17
N PRO A 44 -6.51 -4.38 17.34
CA PRO A 44 -7.77 -5.04 16.96
C PRO A 44 -9.03 -4.41 17.53
N LEU A 45 -8.97 -3.85 18.72
CA LEU A 45 -10.05 -3.09 19.34
C LEU A 45 -9.60 -1.64 19.55
N VAL A 46 -10.19 -0.69 18.84
CA VAL A 46 -9.87 0.73 18.95
C VAL A 46 -10.99 1.52 19.61
N THR A 47 -10.61 2.60 20.30
CA THR A 47 -11.54 3.58 20.85
C THR A 47 -11.66 4.76 19.89
N MET A 48 -12.88 5.10 19.52
CA MET A 48 -13.17 6.25 18.67
C MET A 48 -13.26 7.53 19.50
N ALA A 49 -13.20 8.70 18.86
CA ALA A 49 -13.26 9.99 19.57
C ALA A 49 -14.60 10.24 20.30
N ASP A 50 -15.67 9.56 19.92
CA ASP A 50 -16.97 9.58 20.61
C ASP A 50 -17.04 8.61 21.80
N GLY A 51 -15.95 7.89 22.09
CA GLY A 51 -15.83 6.91 23.17
C GLY A 51 -16.32 5.51 22.82
N SER A 52 -16.88 5.28 21.64
CA SER A 52 -17.27 3.95 21.18
C SER A 52 -16.05 3.06 20.93
N LYS A 53 -16.22 1.75 21.12
CA LYS A 53 -15.17 0.75 20.82
C LYS A 53 -15.59 -0.07 19.62
N VAL A 54 -14.67 -0.26 18.67
CA VAL A 54 -14.93 -1.00 17.44
C VAL A 54 -13.78 -1.98 17.15
N LEU A 55 -14.13 -3.15 16.62
CA LEU A 55 -13.18 -4.10 16.03
C LEU A 55 -12.65 -3.52 14.72
N MET A 56 -11.33 -3.43 14.58
CA MET A 56 -10.66 -2.72 13.48
C MET A 56 -10.25 -3.68 12.36
N PHE A 57 -11.04 -3.78 11.32
CA PHE A 57 -10.73 -4.53 10.09
C PHE A 57 -10.45 -3.62 8.89
N GLY A 58 -10.22 -2.32 9.13
CA GLY A 58 -9.84 -1.33 8.12
C GLY A 58 -8.35 -0.96 8.12
N SER A 59 -7.54 -1.50 9.04
CA SER A 59 -6.13 -1.15 9.19
C SER A 59 -5.23 -1.99 8.27
N ASN A 60 -4.08 -1.40 7.87
CA ASN A 60 -3.00 -2.10 7.16
C ASN A 60 -1.88 -2.58 8.11
N SER A 61 -2.08 -2.55 9.41
CA SER A 61 -1.09 -2.99 10.41
C SER A 61 -1.01 -4.53 10.49
N TYR A 62 -0.65 -5.19 9.37
CA TYR A 62 -0.74 -6.65 9.22
C TYR A 62 -0.10 -7.44 10.36
N LEU A 63 1.05 -7.00 10.87
CA LEU A 63 1.75 -7.67 11.98
C LEU A 63 1.36 -7.13 13.37
N GLY A 64 0.45 -6.14 13.44
CA GLY A 64 0.03 -5.56 14.71
C GLY A 64 1.13 -4.78 15.45
N LEU A 65 2.13 -4.25 14.73
CA LEU A 65 3.28 -3.58 15.32
C LEU A 65 3.07 -2.10 15.62
N SER A 66 2.00 -1.49 15.10
CA SER A 66 1.78 -0.03 15.22
C SER A 66 1.68 0.47 16.67
N ASP A 67 1.28 -0.38 17.61
CA ASP A 67 1.18 -0.06 19.04
C ASP A 67 2.16 -0.86 19.93
N ASP A 68 3.08 -1.61 19.33
CA ASP A 68 4.08 -2.41 20.06
C ASP A 68 4.99 -1.51 20.92
N PRO A 69 5.11 -1.79 22.23
CA PRO A 69 5.90 -0.96 23.15
C PRO A 69 7.37 -0.83 22.73
N ARG A 70 7.95 -1.85 22.13
CA ARG A 70 9.35 -1.85 21.67
C ARG A 70 9.61 -0.86 20.53
N LEU A 71 8.61 -0.63 19.66
CA LEU A 71 8.68 0.41 18.64
C LEU A 71 8.60 1.80 19.26
N LYS A 72 7.72 2.00 20.26
CA LYS A 72 7.61 3.25 21.00
C LYS A 72 8.91 3.59 21.71
N GLU A 73 9.51 2.63 22.43
CA GLU A 73 10.78 2.78 23.12
C GLU A 73 11.92 3.15 22.16
N ALA A 74 12.02 2.49 20.98
CA ALA A 74 13.01 2.79 19.97
C ALA A 74 12.83 4.20 19.40
N ALA A 75 11.58 4.61 19.13
CA ALA A 75 11.24 5.95 18.67
C ALA A 75 11.59 7.03 19.71
N GLU A 76 11.26 6.82 20.99
CA GLU A 76 11.59 7.75 22.08
C GLU A 76 13.11 7.90 22.25
N ALA A 77 13.87 6.82 22.23
CA ALA A 77 15.32 6.84 22.30
C ALA A 77 15.93 7.65 21.17
N ALA A 78 15.41 7.47 19.94
CA ALA A 78 15.87 8.23 18.77
C ALA A 78 15.54 9.72 18.89
N ILE A 79 14.34 10.09 19.39
CA ILE A 79 13.99 11.49 19.65
C ILE A 79 14.96 12.10 20.66
N ARG A 80 15.29 11.41 21.72
CA ARG A 80 16.23 11.90 22.77
C ARG A 80 17.63 12.13 22.22
N LYS A 81 18.11 11.27 21.30
CA LYS A 81 19.46 11.35 20.70
C LYS A 81 19.55 12.39 19.58
N TYR A 82 18.58 12.41 18.67
CA TYR A 82 18.67 13.16 17.40
C TYR A 82 17.70 14.35 17.30
N GLY A 83 16.73 14.46 18.21
CA GLY A 83 15.64 15.44 18.11
C GLY A 83 14.46 14.92 17.26
N THR A 84 13.54 15.83 16.94
CA THR A 84 12.27 15.48 16.29
C THR A 84 12.32 15.48 14.76
N SER A 85 13.36 16.05 14.15
CA SER A 85 13.48 16.23 12.70
C SER A 85 14.95 16.29 12.27
N CYS A 86 15.22 15.88 11.04
CA CYS A 86 16.53 16.06 10.41
C CYS A 86 16.73 17.45 9.80
N SER A 87 15.67 18.25 9.69
CA SER A 87 15.67 19.62 9.14
C SER A 87 16.31 19.77 7.77
N GLY A 88 16.30 18.70 6.96
CA GLY A 88 16.86 18.69 5.61
C GLY A 88 16.64 17.38 4.89
N SER A 89 17.00 17.36 3.60
CA SER A 89 16.91 16.14 2.79
C SER A 89 18.09 15.21 3.02
N ARG A 90 17.93 13.92 2.62
CA ARG A 90 19.01 12.93 2.64
C ARG A 90 20.25 13.38 1.90
N PHE A 91 20.07 14.14 0.83
CA PHE A 91 21.14 14.61 -0.04
C PHE A 91 22.00 15.72 0.60
N LEU A 92 21.47 16.48 1.55
CA LEU A 92 22.17 17.60 2.19
C LEU A 92 22.62 17.24 3.60
N ASN A 93 21.86 17.64 4.61
CA ASN A 93 22.20 17.46 6.02
C ASN A 93 21.32 16.45 6.77
N GLY A 94 20.35 15.84 6.09
CA GLY A 94 19.34 15.00 6.71
C GLY A 94 19.70 13.50 6.72
N THR A 95 20.92 13.10 6.41
CA THR A 95 21.37 11.71 6.59
C THR A 95 21.94 11.52 7.99
N LEU A 96 21.33 10.60 8.74
CA LEU A 96 21.79 10.14 10.05
C LEU A 96 22.36 8.72 9.93
N ASP A 97 23.20 8.32 10.88
CA ASP A 97 23.73 6.96 11.01
C ASP A 97 22.63 5.89 10.99
N ILE A 98 21.53 6.11 11.72
CA ILE A 98 20.40 5.18 11.77
C ILE A 98 19.66 5.01 10.43
N HIS A 99 19.76 5.96 9.49
CA HIS A 99 19.23 5.74 8.14
C HIS A 99 20.06 4.71 7.38
N GLU A 100 21.40 4.84 7.43
CA GLU A 100 22.30 3.92 6.73
C GLU A 100 22.25 2.52 7.35
N GLU A 101 22.15 2.42 8.68
CA GLU A 101 21.93 1.14 9.39
C GLU A 101 20.64 0.45 8.95
N LEU A 102 19.53 1.20 8.86
CA LEU A 102 18.24 0.66 8.39
C LEU A 102 18.34 0.22 6.92
N GLU A 103 18.97 1.02 6.06
CA GLU A 103 19.14 0.69 4.63
C GLU A 103 19.96 -0.59 4.43
N ALA A 104 21.03 -0.78 5.19
CA ALA A 104 21.82 -2.01 5.16
C ALA A 104 21.02 -3.24 5.61
N LYS A 105 20.21 -3.10 6.69
CA LYS A 105 19.32 -4.16 7.15
C LYS A 105 18.25 -4.50 6.10
N LEU A 106 17.64 -3.49 5.48
CA LEU A 106 16.60 -3.67 4.46
C LEU A 106 17.14 -4.37 3.20
N ALA A 107 18.29 -3.92 2.69
CA ALA A 107 18.96 -4.55 1.55
C ALA A 107 19.21 -6.04 1.81
N LYS A 108 19.76 -6.38 2.98
CA LYS A 108 19.97 -7.76 3.41
C LYS A 108 18.66 -8.55 3.52
N PHE A 109 17.61 -7.94 4.09
CA PHE A 109 16.31 -8.58 4.32
C PHE A 109 15.62 -8.98 3.02
N VAL A 110 15.66 -8.11 2.01
CA VAL A 110 15.07 -8.37 0.69
C VAL A 110 16.04 -9.00 -0.30
N GLY A 111 17.29 -9.31 0.11
CA GLY A 111 18.29 -9.98 -0.71
C GLY A 111 18.79 -9.14 -1.89
N LYS A 112 19.08 -7.85 -1.66
CA LYS A 112 19.61 -6.91 -2.65
C LYS A 112 20.92 -6.29 -2.19
N ASP A 113 21.67 -5.69 -3.14
CA ASP A 113 22.98 -5.08 -2.84
C ASP A 113 22.88 -3.86 -1.95
N GLU A 114 21.98 -2.95 -2.28
CA GLU A 114 21.77 -1.69 -1.57
C GLU A 114 20.29 -1.34 -1.47
N ALA A 115 19.97 -0.48 -0.50
CA ALA A 115 18.68 0.16 -0.36
C ALA A 115 18.83 1.65 -0.09
N ILE A 116 17.78 2.43 -0.35
CA ILE A 116 17.66 3.84 0.02
C ILE A 116 16.26 4.13 0.54
N THR A 117 16.17 4.85 1.67
CA THR A 117 14.90 5.18 2.33
C THR A 117 14.38 6.55 1.90
N TYR A 118 13.03 6.66 1.87
CA TYR A 118 12.25 7.85 1.55
C TYR A 118 11.25 8.13 2.68
N SER A 119 10.77 9.36 2.76
CA SER A 119 9.86 9.79 3.83
C SER A 119 8.46 9.17 3.77
N THR A 120 8.02 8.66 2.63
CA THR A 120 6.78 7.87 2.46
C THR A 120 6.93 6.86 1.33
N GLY A 121 6.14 5.76 1.36
CA GLY A 121 6.05 4.82 0.24
C GLY A 121 5.57 5.47 -1.05
N PHE A 122 4.66 6.45 -0.98
CA PHE A 122 4.21 7.21 -2.14
C PHE A 122 5.38 7.92 -2.83
N GLN A 123 6.26 8.56 -2.05
CA GLN A 123 7.45 9.24 -2.59
C GLN A 123 8.48 8.28 -3.18
N VAL A 124 8.57 7.04 -2.69
CA VAL A 124 9.44 6.01 -3.31
C VAL A 124 9.02 5.79 -4.75
N ASN A 125 7.77 5.39 -4.98
CA ASN A 125 7.27 5.11 -6.33
C ASN A 125 7.32 6.34 -7.24
N LEU A 126 6.87 7.49 -6.73
CA LEU A 126 6.93 8.75 -7.47
C LEU A 126 8.36 9.05 -7.94
N GLY A 127 9.34 8.88 -7.05
CA GLY A 127 10.74 9.17 -7.33
C GLY A 127 11.42 8.14 -8.20
N VAL A 128 11.21 6.86 -7.94
CA VAL A 128 11.86 5.76 -8.67
C VAL A 128 11.32 5.67 -10.09
N VAL A 129 10.01 5.58 -10.25
CA VAL A 129 9.36 5.42 -11.56
C VAL A 129 9.63 6.63 -12.46
N SER A 130 9.51 7.87 -11.92
CA SER A 130 9.81 9.07 -12.71
C SER A 130 11.31 9.18 -13.07
N CYS A 131 12.20 8.75 -12.18
CA CYS A 131 13.65 8.86 -12.36
C CYS A 131 14.19 7.83 -13.37
N LEU A 132 13.67 6.59 -13.33
CA LEU A 132 14.08 5.51 -14.23
C LEU A 132 13.31 5.50 -15.55
N GLY A 133 12.34 6.38 -15.70
CA GLY A 133 11.58 6.56 -16.94
C GLY A 133 12.34 7.41 -17.97
N PHE A 134 13.37 6.85 -18.61
CA PHE A 134 14.25 7.55 -19.54
C PHE A 134 13.57 7.93 -20.86
N ARG A 135 14.08 8.98 -21.52
CA ARG A 135 13.65 9.36 -22.89
C ARG A 135 13.93 8.22 -23.87
N GLY A 136 12.91 7.89 -24.69
CA GLY A 136 12.96 6.75 -25.61
C GLY A 136 12.82 5.39 -24.93
N GLY A 137 12.54 5.38 -23.62
CA GLY A 137 12.22 4.19 -22.87
C GLY A 137 10.71 3.95 -22.77
N PHE A 138 10.34 2.81 -22.18
CA PHE A 138 8.97 2.36 -22.01
C PHE A 138 8.73 1.89 -20.57
N ILE A 139 7.58 2.26 -20.01
CA ILE A 139 7.10 1.77 -18.74
C ILE A 139 5.83 0.97 -18.99
N PHE A 140 5.79 -0.27 -18.48
CA PHE A 140 4.63 -1.15 -18.56
C PHE A 140 4.00 -1.25 -17.18
N LEU A 141 2.70 -0.95 -17.09
CA LEU A 141 1.95 -0.90 -15.83
C LEU A 141 0.75 -1.82 -15.90
N ASP A 142 0.49 -2.53 -14.81
CA ASP A 142 -0.79 -3.18 -14.60
C ASP A 142 -1.90 -2.13 -14.45
N ALA A 143 -3.11 -2.45 -14.90
CA ALA A 143 -4.24 -1.53 -14.82
C ALA A 143 -4.63 -1.17 -13.39
N LEU A 144 -4.36 -2.07 -12.43
CA LEU A 144 -4.68 -1.93 -11.01
C LEU A 144 -3.49 -1.49 -10.14
N ASP A 145 -2.34 -1.17 -10.74
CA ASP A 145 -1.20 -0.62 -9.99
C ASP A 145 -1.61 0.61 -9.18
N HIS A 146 -0.99 0.72 -8.00
CA HIS A 146 -1.27 1.81 -7.06
C HIS A 146 -1.09 3.21 -7.68
N ALA A 147 -1.90 4.17 -7.24
CA ALA A 147 -1.92 5.54 -7.75
C ALA A 147 -0.53 6.21 -7.77
N CYS A 148 0.35 5.93 -6.80
CA CYS A 148 1.70 6.50 -6.77
C CYS A 148 2.60 6.01 -7.92
N ILE A 149 2.40 4.77 -8.40
CA ILE A 149 3.08 4.24 -9.59
C ILE A 149 2.59 4.96 -10.84
N ILE A 150 1.26 5.10 -10.96
CA ILE A 150 0.63 5.83 -12.05
C ILE A 150 1.13 7.29 -12.11
N ASP A 151 1.16 7.98 -10.97
CA ASP A 151 1.62 9.38 -10.90
C ASP A 151 3.13 9.49 -11.18
N GLY A 152 3.95 8.56 -10.68
CA GLY A 152 5.36 8.47 -11.02
C GLY A 152 5.59 8.28 -12.52
N SER A 153 4.79 7.44 -13.17
CA SER A 153 4.86 7.22 -14.62
C SER A 153 4.50 8.47 -15.43
N ARG A 154 3.52 9.26 -14.98
CA ARG A 154 3.13 10.54 -15.61
C ARG A 154 4.23 11.60 -15.56
N LEU A 155 5.09 11.55 -14.54
CA LEU A 155 6.22 12.47 -14.39
C LEU A 155 7.49 11.97 -15.12
N SER A 156 7.45 10.77 -15.69
CA SER A 156 8.56 10.19 -16.45
C SER A 156 8.65 10.76 -17.88
N PHE A 157 9.78 10.49 -18.54
CA PHE A 157 9.96 10.78 -19.96
C PHE A 157 9.70 9.58 -20.86
N SER A 158 9.36 8.42 -20.30
CA SER A 158 9.07 7.19 -21.05
C SER A 158 7.66 7.16 -21.62
N GLU A 159 7.47 6.38 -22.66
CA GLU A 159 6.13 6.00 -23.11
C GLU A 159 5.51 4.99 -22.15
N VAL A 160 4.31 5.31 -21.63
CA VAL A 160 3.61 4.44 -20.67
C VAL A 160 2.63 3.54 -21.41
N ARG A 161 2.71 2.23 -21.15
CA ARG A 161 1.86 1.19 -21.75
C ARG A 161 1.17 0.36 -20.68
N LYS A 162 -0.08 0.68 -20.36
CA LYS A 162 -0.90 -0.12 -19.43
C LYS A 162 -1.36 -1.42 -20.06
N PHE A 163 -1.44 -2.49 -19.27
CA PHE A 163 -2.05 -3.77 -19.66
C PHE A 163 -3.16 -4.13 -18.66
N PRO A 164 -4.19 -4.91 -19.08
CA PRO A 164 -5.23 -5.37 -18.17
C PRO A 164 -4.65 -6.18 -17.02
N HIS A 165 -5.30 -6.11 -15.88
CA HIS A 165 -4.83 -6.75 -14.65
C HIS A 165 -4.45 -8.21 -14.87
N ASN A 166 -3.20 -8.52 -14.52
CA ASN A 166 -2.60 -9.86 -14.63
C ASN A 166 -2.67 -10.51 -16.03
N ASP A 167 -2.94 -9.73 -17.11
CA ASP A 167 -2.97 -10.25 -18.48
C ASP A 167 -1.57 -10.30 -19.12
N MET A 168 -0.89 -11.40 -18.91
CA MET A 168 0.44 -11.65 -19.42
C MET A 168 0.49 -11.76 -20.97
N THR A 169 -0.63 -12.12 -21.60
CA THR A 169 -0.73 -12.17 -23.08
C THR A 169 -0.68 -10.78 -23.68
N VAL A 170 -1.41 -9.83 -23.08
CA VAL A 170 -1.37 -8.44 -23.53
C VAL A 170 -0.03 -7.79 -23.18
N LEU A 171 0.56 -8.07 -21.99
CA LEU A 171 1.89 -7.61 -21.63
C LEU A 171 2.92 -8.07 -22.66
N GLU A 172 2.96 -9.37 -22.98
CA GLU A 172 3.88 -9.93 -23.99
C GLU A 172 3.71 -9.27 -25.35
N ARG A 173 2.47 -9.09 -25.80
CA ARG A 173 2.19 -8.41 -27.10
C ARG A 173 2.77 -6.99 -27.10
N LYS A 174 2.61 -6.23 -26.01
CA LYS A 174 3.13 -4.86 -25.89
C LYS A 174 4.66 -4.84 -25.86
N LEU A 175 5.30 -5.77 -25.15
CA LEU A 175 6.76 -5.91 -25.12
C LEU A 175 7.33 -6.24 -26.51
N ARG A 176 6.69 -7.17 -27.24
CA ARG A 176 7.09 -7.55 -28.61
C ARG A 176 7.05 -6.40 -29.60
N MET A 177 6.12 -5.43 -29.41
CA MET A 177 5.99 -4.22 -30.24
C MET A 177 6.95 -3.11 -29.84
N THR A 178 7.88 -3.36 -28.92
CA THR A 178 8.82 -2.37 -28.38
C THR A 178 10.23 -2.67 -28.92
N PRO A 179 11.00 -1.66 -29.34
CA PRO A 179 12.38 -1.89 -29.83
C PRO A 179 13.22 -2.64 -28.77
N ARG A 180 13.97 -3.65 -29.24
CA ARG A 180 14.71 -4.53 -28.31
C ARG A 180 15.75 -3.81 -27.47
N ASN A 181 16.39 -2.79 -27.99
CA ASN A 181 17.43 -1.98 -27.36
C ASN A 181 16.90 -0.78 -26.57
N ALA A 182 15.60 -0.53 -26.57
CA ALA A 182 15.01 0.54 -25.74
C ALA A 182 14.99 0.13 -24.27
N PRO A 183 15.23 1.04 -23.32
CA PRO A 183 15.01 0.81 -21.89
C PRO A 183 13.54 0.43 -21.62
N LYS A 184 13.31 -0.61 -20.84
CA LYS A 184 11.97 -1.11 -20.51
C LYS A 184 11.91 -1.39 -19.01
N LEU A 185 10.93 -0.80 -18.34
CA LEU A 185 10.62 -1.07 -16.95
C LEU A 185 9.19 -1.58 -16.84
N ILE A 186 9.01 -2.78 -16.31
CA ILE A 186 7.71 -3.30 -15.88
C ILE A 186 7.56 -2.97 -14.41
N VAL A 187 6.46 -2.34 -14.00
CA VAL A 187 6.16 -2.07 -12.59
C VAL A 187 4.84 -2.75 -12.27
N VAL A 188 4.79 -3.47 -11.15
CA VAL A 188 3.59 -4.15 -10.66
C VAL A 188 3.53 -4.08 -9.14
N ASP A 189 2.32 -4.03 -8.58
CA ASP A 189 2.12 -4.33 -7.16
C ASP A 189 2.38 -5.82 -6.94
N GLY A 190 3.17 -6.17 -5.93
CA GLY A 190 3.43 -7.58 -5.57
C GLY A 190 2.18 -8.26 -5.03
N VAL A 191 1.47 -7.56 -4.15
CA VAL A 191 0.13 -7.90 -3.66
C VAL A 191 -0.76 -6.69 -3.90
N TYR A 192 -1.85 -6.87 -4.63
CA TYR A 192 -2.78 -5.78 -4.98
C TYR A 192 -3.66 -5.40 -3.80
N SER A 193 -3.73 -4.09 -3.55
CA SER A 193 -4.24 -3.52 -2.30
C SER A 193 -5.74 -3.70 -2.07
N MET A 194 -6.52 -3.90 -3.14
CA MET A 194 -7.98 -4.00 -3.09
C MET A 194 -8.45 -5.43 -3.30
N GLU A 195 -7.92 -6.11 -4.30
CA GLU A 195 -8.27 -7.48 -4.69
C GLU A 195 -7.60 -8.52 -3.79
N GLY A 196 -6.44 -8.19 -3.24
CA GLY A 196 -5.67 -9.07 -2.36
C GLY A 196 -4.97 -10.23 -3.08
N ASP A 197 -4.96 -10.25 -4.40
CA ASP A 197 -4.25 -11.25 -5.19
C ASP A 197 -2.77 -10.89 -5.39
N ILE A 198 -1.98 -11.85 -5.87
CA ILE A 198 -0.53 -11.74 -6.03
C ILE A 198 -0.20 -11.64 -7.53
N ALA A 199 0.71 -10.73 -7.89
CA ALA A 199 1.21 -10.63 -9.25
C ALA A 199 1.81 -11.96 -9.75
N PRO A 200 1.57 -12.36 -11.00
CA PRO A 200 2.15 -13.57 -11.59
C PRO A 200 3.63 -13.37 -11.95
N LEU A 201 4.45 -13.05 -10.93
CA LEU A 201 5.85 -12.67 -11.07
C LEU A 201 6.70 -13.67 -11.87
N PRO A 202 6.50 -15.01 -11.73
CA PRO A 202 7.24 -15.97 -12.56
C PRO A 202 7.07 -15.72 -14.05
N LYS A 203 5.86 -15.39 -14.50
CA LYS A 203 5.60 -15.09 -15.92
C LYS A 203 6.13 -13.72 -16.33
N ILE A 204 6.08 -12.74 -15.43
CA ILE A 204 6.65 -11.41 -15.68
C ILE A 204 8.16 -11.52 -15.86
N VAL A 205 8.86 -12.25 -15.00
CA VAL A 205 10.32 -12.48 -15.09
C VAL A 205 10.69 -13.19 -16.39
N GLU A 206 9.94 -14.24 -16.79
CA GLU A 206 10.14 -14.90 -18.09
C GLU A 206 10.07 -13.89 -19.26
N LEU A 207 9.09 -12.97 -19.21
CA LEU A 207 8.94 -11.93 -20.22
C LEU A 207 10.07 -10.89 -20.15
N CYS A 208 10.54 -10.53 -18.95
CA CYS A 208 11.69 -9.65 -18.78
C CYS A 208 12.94 -10.23 -19.44
N GLU A 209 13.26 -11.49 -19.20
CA GLU A 209 14.41 -12.19 -19.80
C GLU A 209 14.27 -12.25 -21.35
N LYS A 210 13.08 -12.59 -21.84
CA LYS A 210 12.80 -12.72 -23.27
C LYS A 210 12.92 -11.41 -24.06
N TYR A 211 12.48 -10.30 -23.44
CA TYR A 211 12.36 -9.00 -24.13
C TYR A 211 13.38 -7.95 -23.65
N ASN A 212 14.33 -8.34 -22.82
CA ASN A 212 15.34 -7.45 -22.21
C ASN A 212 14.66 -6.25 -21.50
N ALA A 213 13.84 -6.56 -20.52
CA ALA A 213 13.15 -5.60 -19.67
C ALA A 213 13.57 -5.81 -18.20
N SER A 214 13.51 -4.76 -17.40
CA SER A 214 13.65 -4.82 -15.95
C SER A 214 12.29 -4.85 -15.27
N VAL A 215 12.22 -5.44 -14.08
CA VAL A 215 11.01 -5.48 -13.25
C VAL A 215 11.22 -4.81 -11.90
N MET A 216 10.27 -3.95 -11.53
CA MET A 216 10.10 -3.40 -10.19
C MET A 216 8.83 -3.97 -9.56
N VAL A 217 8.96 -4.52 -8.36
CA VAL A 217 7.83 -4.97 -7.55
C VAL A 217 7.58 -3.98 -6.42
N ASP A 218 6.39 -3.40 -6.39
CA ASP A 218 5.88 -2.68 -5.21
C ASP A 218 5.34 -3.71 -4.23
N ASP A 219 6.12 -3.99 -3.22
CA ASP A 219 5.82 -5.01 -2.21
C ASP A 219 5.26 -4.41 -0.91
N ALA A 220 4.59 -3.26 -1.01
CA ALA A 220 4.01 -2.56 0.12
C ALA A 220 3.02 -3.42 0.92
N HIS A 221 2.34 -4.37 0.30
CA HIS A 221 1.42 -5.33 0.92
C HIS A 221 2.00 -6.74 1.07
N GLY A 222 3.15 -7.04 0.47
CA GLY A 222 3.82 -8.34 0.55
C GLY A 222 4.82 -8.43 1.70
N LEU A 223 5.55 -7.34 1.98
CA LEU A 223 6.55 -7.33 3.06
C LEU A 223 5.91 -7.55 4.44
N GLY A 224 6.50 -8.46 5.21
CA GLY A 224 5.98 -8.92 6.49
C GLY A 224 4.82 -9.93 6.36
N VAL A 225 4.30 -10.18 5.15
CA VAL A 225 3.11 -11.00 4.90
C VAL A 225 3.44 -12.30 4.18
N ILE A 226 4.15 -12.25 3.06
CA ILE A 226 4.51 -13.40 2.22
C ILE A 226 6.02 -13.51 2.01
N GLY A 227 6.43 -14.63 1.46
CA GLY A 227 7.85 -14.95 1.21
C GLY A 227 8.57 -15.50 2.43
N GLU A 228 9.80 -15.96 2.22
CA GLU A 228 10.66 -16.44 3.29
C GLU A 228 10.92 -15.30 4.30
N ASN A 229 10.71 -15.55 5.57
CA ASN A 229 10.82 -14.54 6.64
C ASN A 229 9.97 -13.27 6.43
N GLY A 230 8.99 -13.28 5.51
CA GLY A 230 8.20 -12.11 5.18
C GLY A 230 8.91 -11.14 4.23
N SER A 231 9.89 -11.58 3.48
CA SER A 231 10.67 -10.72 2.56
C SER A 231 9.97 -10.44 1.21
N GLY A 232 8.70 -10.76 1.10
CA GLY A 232 7.82 -10.27 0.02
C GLY A 232 7.66 -11.20 -1.17
N THR A 233 7.09 -10.65 -2.24
CA THR A 233 6.62 -11.38 -3.42
C THR A 233 7.74 -12.03 -4.21
N ALA A 234 8.88 -11.36 -4.38
CA ALA A 234 10.03 -11.94 -5.08
C ALA A 234 10.55 -13.19 -4.38
N SER A 235 10.66 -13.15 -3.06
CA SER A 235 11.04 -14.27 -2.21
C SER A 235 9.98 -15.39 -2.21
N HIS A 236 8.68 -15.03 -2.21
CA HIS A 236 7.58 -15.99 -2.27
C HIS A 236 7.69 -16.94 -3.47
N TYR A 237 8.18 -16.44 -4.60
CA TYR A 237 8.38 -17.23 -5.81
C TYR A 237 9.82 -17.73 -5.98
N GLY A 238 10.76 -17.44 -5.07
CA GLY A 238 12.18 -17.78 -5.22
C GLY A 238 12.85 -17.03 -6.37
N LEU A 239 12.39 -15.80 -6.66
CA LEU A 239 12.82 -14.98 -7.80
C LEU A 239 13.53 -13.68 -7.37
N THR A 240 14.04 -13.63 -6.15
CA THR A 240 14.74 -12.45 -5.61
C THR A 240 15.87 -11.98 -6.52
N ASP A 241 16.71 -12.91 -7.01
CA ASP A 241 17.85 -12.58 -7.88
C ASP A 241 17.43 -12.13 -9.29
N LYS A 242 16.18 -12.40 -9.68
CA LYS A 242 15.62 -12.06 -11.00
C LYS A 242 14.69 -10.85 -10.98
N THR A 243 14.47 -10.27 -9.83
CA THR A 243 13.68 -9.04 -9.65
C THR A 243 14.64 -7.89 -9.49
N ASP A 244 14.64 -6.91 -10.39
CA ASP A 244 15.64 -5.84 -10.40
C ASP A 244 15.47 -4.88 -9.22
N LEU A 245 14.22 -4.53 -8.90
CA LEU A 245 13.90 -3.55 -7.87
C LEU A 245 12.76 -4.04 -6.97
N ILE A 246 12.95 -3.91 -5.66
CA ILE A 246 11.94 -4.21 -4.64
C ILE A 246 11.67 -2.93 -3.85
N MET A 247 10.43 -2.46 -3.94
CA MET A 247 9.92 -1.33 -3.18
C MET A 247 9.17 -1.83 -1.94
N GLY A 248 9.33 -1.12 -0.81
CA GLY A 248 8.55 -1.36 0.39
C GLY A 248 8.10 -0.08 1.07
N THR A 249 7.05 -0.19 1.89
CA THR A 249 6.57 0.91 2.75
C THR A 249 6.63 0.52 4.22
N PHE A 250 6.87 1.52 5.09
CA PHE A 250 6.86 1.31 6.53
C PHE A 250 5.49 1.58 7.17
N SER A 251 4.52 2.09 6.39
CA SER A 251 3.20 2.48 6.91
C SER A 251 2.21 1.33 7.08
N LYS A 252 2.65 0.09 6.90
CA LYS A 252 1.82 -1.12 7.01
C LYS A 252 2.42 -2.11 8.01
N SER A 253 2.98 -3.24 7.57
CA SER A 253 3.57 -4.26 8.46
C SER A 253 4.65 -3.72 9.41
N PHE A 254 5.38 -2.67 9.04
CA PHE A 254 6.41 -2.06 9.87
C PHE A 254 5.87 -1.12 10.97
N GLY A 255 4.59 -0.77 10.96
CA GLY A 255 3.99 0.10 11.99
C GLY A 255 4.62 1.49 12.13
N SER A 256 5.25 2.04 11.06
CA SER A 256 5.96 3.31 11.06
C SER A 256 5.56 4.19 9.87
N LEU A 257 6.37 5.17 9.51
CA LEU A 257 6.17 6.03 8.33
C LEU A 257 7.46 6.06 7.52
N GLY A 258 7.34 5.99 6.19
CA GLY A 258 8.44 5.99 5.24
C GLY A 258 8.29 4.86 4.23
N GLY A 259 9.38 4.60 3.52
CA GLY A 259 9.49 3.50 2.57
C GLY A 259 10.90 3.40 2.04
N PHE A 260 11.17 2.40 1.21
CA PHE A 260 12.48 2.18 0.63
C PHE A 260 12.37 1.58 -0.77
N ILE A 261 13.45 1.69 -1.51
CA ILE A 261 13.71 0.91 -2.72
C ILE A 261 15.03 0.18 -2.53
N ALA A 262 15.10 -1.08 -2.94
CA ALA A 262 16.29 -1.91 -2.93
C ALA A 262 16.54 -2.49 -4.32
N GLY A 263 17.81 -2.66 -4.68
CA GLY A 263 18.24 -3.17 -5.97
C GLY A 263 19.77 -3.20 -6.08
N ASP A 264 20.26 -3.30 -7.32
CA ASP A 264 21.68 -3.27 -7.60
C ASP A 264 22.29 -1.91 -7.21
N ARG A 265 23.56 -1.94 -6.79
CA ARG A 265 24.30 -0.75 -6.33
C ARG A 265 24.27 0.40 -7.34
N GLU A 266 24.44 0.13 -8.62
CA GLU A 266 24.48 1.15 -9.66
C GLU A 266 23.14 1.89 -9.78
N VAL A 267 22.03 1.15 -9.68
CA VAL A 267 20.68 1.72 -9.75
C VAL A 267 20.38 2.54 -8.50
N ILE A 268 20.69 2.01 -7.32
CA ILE A 268 20.49 2.74 -6.06
C ILE A 268 21.34 3.99 -6.00
N ASN A 269 22.61 3.92 -6.43
CA ASN A 269 23.49 5.09 -6.53
C ASN A 269 22.93 6.14 -7.50
N TYR A 270 22.39 5.74 -8.65
CA TYR A 270 21.73 6.65 -9.58
C TYR A 270 20.51 7.33 -8.93
N LEU A 271 19.66 6.58 -8.24
CA LEU A 271 18.48 7.12 -7.54
C LEU A 271 18.87 8.11 -6.43
N LYS A 272 19.91 7.82 -5.63
CA LYS A 272 20.43 8.72 -4.60
C LYS A 272 20.75 10.14 -5.13
N HIS A 273 21.17 10.24 -6.39
CA HIS A 273 21.64 11.48 -7.00
C HIS A 273 20.68 12.13 -8.00
N ASN A 274 19.58 11.41 -8.39
CA ASN A 274 18.68 11.89 -9.45
C ASN A 274 17.20 11.85 -9.06
N SER A 275 16.80 11.09 -8.02
CA SER A 275 15.41 10.98 -7.61
C SER A 275 14.93 12.27 -6.93
N ARG A 276 14.05 13.01 -7.60
CA ARG A 276 13.60 14.33 -7.14
C ARG A 276 12.83 14.28 -5.83
N SER A 277 11.98 13.27 -5.62
CA SER A 277 11.23 13.11 -4.37
C SER A 277 12.11 12.75 -3.18
N LEU A 278 13.34 12.25 -3.41
CA LEU A 278 14.36 12.05 -2.38
C LEU A 278 15.15 13.33 -2.10
N ILE A 279 15.66 13.96 -3.16
CA ILE A 279 16.59 15.09 -3.07
C ILE A 279 15.91 16.34 -2.51
N PHE A 280 14.66 16.59 -2.90
CA PHE A 280 13.91 17.80 -2.57
C PHE A 280 12.85 17.60 -1.47
N SER A 281 12.91 16.47 -0.73
CA SER A 281 12.07 16.23 0.45
C SER A 281 12.92 16.10 1.71
N ALA A 282 12.34 16.48 2.84
CA ALA A 282 12.96 16.21 4.14
C ALA A 282 13.09 14.69 4.37
N SER A 283 14.14 14.28 5.08
CA SER A 283 14.38 12.89 5.45
C SER A 283 13.30 12.36 6.40
N MET A 284 13.21 11.04 6.50
CA MET A 284 12.48 10.40 7.58
C MET A 284 12.92 10.95 8.93
N THR A 285 11.98 11.10 9.84
CA THR A 285 12.29 11.52 11.21
C THR A 285 13.06 10.43 11.96
N PRO A 286 13.91 10.80 12.94
CA PRO A 286 14.63 9.82 13.76
C PRO A 286 13.70 8.78 14.39
N ALA A 287 12.55 9.22 14.92
CA ALA A 287 11.54 8.34 15.52
C ALA A 287 11.02 7.29 14.53
N ALA A 288 10.62 7.73 13.32
CA ALA A 288 10.10 6.82 12.31
C ALA A 288 11.18 5.84 11.81
N THR A 289 12.42 6.30 11.67
CA THR A 289 13.56 5.46 11.25
C THR A 289 13.84 4.36 12.27
N ALA A 290 13.94 4.72 13.55
CA ALA A 290 14.21 3.78 14.64
C ALA A 290 13.06 2.78 14.83
N ALA A 291 11.80 3.23 14.76
CA ALA A 291 10.63 2.35 14.82
C ALA A 291 10.64 1.34 13.65
N ALA A 292 10.91 1.78 12.42
CA ALA A 292 10.99 0.89 11.26
C ALA A 292 12.13 -0.12 11.39
N SER A 293 13.30 0.29 11.91
CA SER A 293 14.41 -0.62 12.17
C SER A 293 14.06 -1.69 13.21
N ARG A 294 13.41 -1.29 14.31
CA ARG A 294 12.99 -2.25 15.35
C ARG A 294 11.88 -3.19 14.85
N ALA A 295 10.95 -2.67 14.04
CA ALA A 295 9.93 -3.51 13.41
C ALA A 295 10.54 -4.61 12.53
N LEU A 296 11.57 -4.28 11.74
CA LEU A 296 12.28 -5.25 10.93
C LEU A 296 12.94 -6.34 11.79
N ASP A 297 13.57 -5.96 12.91
CA ASP A 297 14.14 -6.93 13.83
C ASP A 297 13.07 -7.89 14.36
N ILE A 298 11.91 -7.36 14.81
CA ILE A 298 10.78 -8.16 15.30
C ILE A 298 10.22 -9.08 14.21
N MET A 299 10.09 -8.61 12.96
CA MET A 299 9.62 -9.46 11.85
C MET A 299 10.50 -10.70 11.65
N ILE A 300 11.80 -10.56 11.86
CA ILE A 300 12.77 -11.64 11.71
C ILE A 300 12.80 -12.52 12.95
N GLU A 301 12.73 -11.91 14.14
CA GLU A 301 12.82 -12.59 15.45
C GLU A 301 11.54 -13.38 15.80
N GLU A 302 10.35 -12.93 15.32
CA GLU A 302 9.03 -13.45 15.70
C GLU A 302 8.25 -13.96 14.47
N PRO A 303 8.67 -15.06 13.81
CA PRO A 303 7.96 -15.62 12.65
C PRO A 303 6.52 -16.06 12.98
N GLU A 304 6.24 -16.39 14.25
CA GLU A 304 4.93 -16.80 14.75
C GLU A 304 3.87 -15.71 14.55
N ARG A 305 4.23 -14.43 14.49
CA ARG A 305 3.29 -13.35 14.16
C ARG A 305 2.71 -13.52 12.75
N ARG A 306 3.59 -13.83 11.79
CA ARG A 306 3.16 -14.08 10.41
C ARG A 306 2.38 -15.37 10.29
N GLU A 307 2.76 -16.41 11.03
CA GLU A 307 2.03 -17.68 11.07
C GLU A 307 0.62 -17.48 11.58
N HIS A 308 0.45 -16.74 12.67
CA HIS A 308 -0.87 -16.41 13.23
C HIS A 308 -1.67 -15.49 12.29
N LEU A 309 -1.05 -14.49 11.63
CA LEU A 309 -1.72 -13.71 10.59
C LEU A 309 -2.35 -14.61 9.52
N TRP A 310 -1.62 -15.64 9.07
CA TRP A 310 -2.12 -16.58 8.09
C TRP A 310 -3.17 -17.54 8.63
N GLU A 311 -3.11 -17.89 9.91
CA GLU A 311 -4.13 -18.68 10.59
C GLU A 311 -5.48 -17.92 10.56
N VAL A 312 -5.51 -16.71 11.11
CA VAL A 312 -6.74 -15.88 11.12
C VAL A 312 -7.20 -15.51 9.71
N THR A 313 -6.28 -15.35 8.75
CA THR A 313 -6.61 -15.08 7.35
C THR A 313 -7.35 -16.26 6.71
N ARG A 314 -6.80 -17.47 6.82
CA ARG A 314 -7.46 -18.67 6.27
C ARG A 314 -8.80 -18.94 6.92
N HIS A 315 -8.91 -18.70 8.23
CA HIS A 315 -10.16 -18.81 8.95
C HIS A 315 -11.21 -17.82 8.40
N ALA A 316 -10.86 -16.54 8.30
CA ALA A 316 -11.76 -15.49 7.78
C ALA A 316 -12.20 -15.76 6.32
N GLN A 317 -11.23 -16.12 5.44
CA GLN A 317 -11.54 -16.45 4.04
C GLN A 317 -12.54 -17.62 3.94
N LYS A 318 -12.36 -18.67 4.77
CA LYS A 318 -13.29 -19.79 4.82
C LYS A 318 -14.65 -19.36 5.33
N ALA A 319 -14.71 -18.63 6.45
CA ALA A 319 -15.95 -18.19 7.07
C ALA A 319 -16.79 -17.31 6.13
N PHE A 320 -16.17 -16.35 5.42
CA PHE A 320 -16.87 -15.52 4.43
C PHE A 320 -17.39 -16.35 3.24
N LYS A 321 -16.58 -17.29 2.72
CA LYS A 321 -17.04 -18.19 1.63
C LYS A 321 -18.21 -19.05 2.06
N ASP A 322 -18.13 -19.65 3.24
CA ASP A 322 -19.21 -20.49 3.81
C ASP A 322 -20.52 -19.68 4.04
N ALA A 323 -20.37 -18.38 4.37
CA ALA A 323 -21.51 -17.47 4.51
C ALA A 323 -22.07 -16.93 3.18
N GLY A 324 -21.48 -17.31 2.03
CA GLY A 324 -21.96 -16.95 0.69
C GLY A 324 -21.44 -15.63 0.14
N PHE A 325 -20.36 -15.07 0.70
CA PHE A 325 -19.74 -13.86 0.16
C PHE A 325 -18.92 -14.15 -1.10
N ASP A 326 -18.98 -13.22 -2.05
CA ASP A 326 -18.01 -13.14 -3.14
C ASP A 326 -16.78 -12.41 -2.63
N ILE A 327 -15.68 -13.14 -2.47
CA ILE A 327 -14.38 -12.61 -2.01
C ILE A 327 -13.31 -12.64 -3.10
N GLY A 328 -13.69 -12.80 -4.36
CA GLY A 328 -12.77 -12.86 -5.49
C GLY A 328 -11.73 -13.97 -5.37
N HIS A 329 -10.51 -13.67 -5.84
CA HIS A 329 -9.36 -14.58 -5.85
C HIS A 329 -8.27 -14.16 -4.86
N THR A 330 -8.65 -13.58 -3.72
CA THR A 330 -7.66 -13.11 -2.75
C THR A 330 -6.73 -14.21 -2.26
N GLN A 331 -5.45 -13.86 -2.16
CA GLN A 331 -4.34 -14.71 -1.73
C GLN A 331 -3.53 -14.04 -0.60
N SER A 332 -4.13 -13.11 0.12
CA SER A 332 -3.47 -12.30 1.16
C SER A 332 -4.41 -12.03 2.35
N PRO A 333 -3.94 -11.37 3.41
CA PRO A 333 -4.78 -10.91 4.53
C PRO A 333 -5.79 -9.81 4.17
N ILE A 334 -5.88 -9.44 2.90
CA ILE A 334 -6.86 -8.50 2.37
C ILE A 334 -8.01 -9.31 1.76
N ILE A 335 -9.21 -9.17 2.29
CA ILE A 335 -10.39 -9.88 1.80
C ILE A 335 -11.36 -8.86 1.21
N PRO A 336 -11.53 -8.81 -0.13
CA PRO A 336 -12.56 -8.01 -0.76
C PRO A 336 -13.93 -8.68 -0.54
N LEU A 337 -14.92 -7.92 -0.06
CA LEU A 337 -16.30 -8.35 0.00
C LEU A 337 -17.07 -7.56 -1.07
N PHE A 338 -17.33 -8.15 -2.22
CA PHE A 338 -17.94 -7.44 -3.34
C PHE A 338 -19.38 -7.05 -3.07
N VAL A 339 -19.72 -5.78 -3.30
CA VAL A 339 -21.05 -5.19 -3.11
C VAL A 339 -21.63 -4.69 -4.43
N ARG A 340 -20.76 -4.15 -5.33
CA ARG A 340 -21.11 -3.64 -6.67
C ARG A 340 -22.09 -2.47 -6.68
N ASP A 341 -22.27 -1.79 -5.55
CA ASP A 341 -23.13 -0.62 -5.39
C ASP A 341 -22.53 0.32 -4.35
N THR A 342 -22.26 1.56 -4.75
CA THR A 342 -21.62 2.58 -3.90
C THR A 342 -22.44 2.93 -2.65
N PHE A 343 -23.75 3.13 -2.80
CA PHE A 343 -24.59 3.53 -1.66
C PHE A 343 -24.86 2.37 -0.71
N LYS A 344 -25.04 1.15 -1.24
CA LYS A 344 -25.12 -0.07 -0.41
C LYS A 344 -23.82 -0.26 0.37
N ALA A 345 -22.64 -0.12 -0.26
CA ALA A 345 -21.35 -0.25 0.41
C ALA A 345 -21.19 0.75 1.58
N MET A 346 -21.55 2.01 1.36
CA MET A 346 -21.52 3.04 2.42
C MET A 346 -22.52 2.73 3.54
N THR A 347 -23.72 2.23 3.18
CA THR A 347 -24.73 1.81 4.16
C THR A 347 -24.24 0.63 5.00
N ILE A 348 -23.59 -0.37 4.38
CA ILE A 348 -22.97 -1.50 5.08
C ILE A 348 -21.94 -0.99 6.10
N VAL A 349 -21.06 -0.07 5.69
CA VAL A 349 -20.03 0.48 6.60
C VAL A 349 -20.64 1.22 7.78
N LYS A 350 -21.72 1.99 7.57
CA LYS A 350 -22.45 2.62 8.66
C LYS A 350 -23.02 1.58 9.63
N MET A 351 -23.77 0.60 9.10
CA MET A 351 -24.41 -0.43 9.93
C MET A 351 -23.37 -1.29 10.68
N ALA A 352 -22.25 -1.62 10.04
CA ALA A 352 -21.16 -2.34 10.68
C ALA A 352 -20.54 -1.51 11.82
N TYR A 353 -20.30 -0.23 11.60
CA TYR A 353 -19.79 0.69 12.62
C TYR A 353 -20.73 0.79 13.82
N GLU A 354 -22.03 0.92 13.60
CA GLU A 354 -23.07 0.95 14.65
C GLU A 354 -23.11 -0.36 15.48
N GLN A 355 -22.64 -1.47 14.89
CA GLN A 355 -22.51 -2.77 15.56
C GLN A 355 -21.09 -3.04 16.10
N GLY A 356 -20.21 -2.02 16.10
CA GLY A 356 -18.87 -2.12 16.66
C GLY A 356 -17.84 -2.78 15.72
N VAL A 357 -18.03 -2.72 14.39
CA VAL A 357 -17.07 -3.23 13.40
C VAL A 357 -16.64 -2.10 12.45
N PHE A 358 -15.35 -1.80 12.42
CA PHE A 358 -14.76 -0.81 11.51
C PHE A 358 -14.22 -1.50 10.26
N ILE A 359 -14.83 -1.20 9.12
CA ILE A 359 -14.43 -1.62 7.78
C ILE A 359 -14.44 -0.41 6.85
N THR A 360 -13.83 -0.54 5.68
CA THR A 360 -13.72 0.57 4.71
C THR A 360 -14.39 0.23 3.38
N PRO A 361 -15.21 1.15 2.81
CA PRO A 361 -15.73 0.98 1.47
C PRO A 361 -14.65 1.37 0.47
N VAL A 362 -14.55 0.62 -0.60
CA VAL A 362 -13.69 0.92 -1.76
C VAL A 362 -14.60 1.20 -2.95
N ILE A 363 -14.52 2.44 -3.44
CA ILE A 363 -15.38 2.97 -4.51
C ILE A 363 -14.52 3.59 -5.61
N ALA A 364 -15.14 3.96 -6.73
CA ALA A 364 -14.45 4.72 -7.77
C ALA A 364 -13.82 6.03 -7.19
N PRO A 365 -12.61 6.42 -7.60
CA PRO A 365 -11.80 5.86 -8.69
C PRO A 365 -10.82 4.76 -8.25
N ALA A 366 -10.86 4.26 -7.00
CA ALA A 366 -9.93 3.24 -6.50
C ALA A 366 -10.21 1.86 -7.13
N VAL A 367 -11.48 1.59 -7.47
CA VAL A 367 -11.92 0.44 -8.25
C VAL A 367 -12.92 0.90 -9.32
N PRO A 368 -13.16 0.11 -10.39
CA PRO A 368 -14.26 0.37 -11.32
C PRO A 368 -15.62 0.44 -10.61
N GLU A 369 -16.58 1.20 -11.16
CA GLU A 369 -17.92 1.34 -10.54
C GLU A 369 -18.65 0.02 -10.31
N ASN A 370 -18.42 -0.98 -11.17
CA ASN A 370 -19.02 -2.32 -11.05
C ASN A 370 -18.29 -3.24 -10.09
N ASP A 371 -17.14 -2.82 -9.54
CA ASP A 371 -16.29 -3.61 -8.65
C ASP A 371 -16.21 -3.00 -7.24
N VAL A 372 -17.17 -2.15 -6.89
CA VAL A 372 -17.32 -1.60 -5.54
C VAL A 372 -17.35 -2.72 -4.50
N LEU A 373 -16.54 -2.60 -3.46
CA LEU A 373 -16.35 -3.63 -2.44
C LEU A 373 -16.18 -3.01 -1.04
N ILE A 374 -16.30 -3.84 -0.04
CA ILE A 374 -15.82 -3.58 1.32
C ILE A 374 -14.47 -4.25 1.48
N ARG A 375 -13.47 -3.50 1.89
CA ARG A 375 -12.15 -4.03 2.20
C ARG A 375 -12.09 -4.47 3.66
N PHE A 376 -11.89 -5.78 3.85
CA PHE A 376 -11.70 -6.39 5.16
C PHE A 376 -10.23 -6.82 5.27
N ALA A 377 -9.50 -6.27 6.24
CA ALA A 377 -8.06 -6.53 6.40
C ALA A 377 -7.76 -7.09 7.79
N LEU A 378 -6.90 -8.10 7.84
CA LEU A 378 -6.54 -8.81 9.05
C LEU A 378 -5.19 -8.34 9.60
N MET A 379 -5.05 -8.41 10.91
CA MET A 379 -3.82 -8.19 11.67
C MET A 379 -3.44 -9.46 12.43
N ALA A 380 -2.16 -9.68 12.63
CA ALA A 380 -1.64 -10.79 13.44
C ALA A 380 -2.09 -10.77 14.92
N THR A 381 -2.64 -9.65 15.35
CA THR A 381 -3.17 -9.46 16.71
C THR A 381 -4.66 -9.73 16.82
N HIS A 382 -5.37 -10.00 15.71
CA HIS A 382 -6.76 -10.46 15.77
C HIS A 382 -6.87 -11.87 16.34
N SER A 383 -7.90 -12.12 17.18
CA SER A 383 -8.28 -13.48 17.57
C SER A 383 -9.31 -14.07 16.61
N ILE A 384 -9.43 -15.40 16.63
CA ILE A 384 -10.45 -16.13 15.86
C ILE A 384 -11.85 -15.67 16.27
N GLU A 385 -12.10 -15.46 17.57
CA GLU A 385 -13.40 -15.02 18.09
C GLU A 385 -13.78 -13.61 17.58
N GLN A 386 -12.80 -12.70 17.46
CA GLN A 386 -13.03 -11.36 16.90
C GLN A 386 -13.38 -11.44 15.41
N VAL A 387 -12.75 -12.37 14.68
CA VAL A 387 -13.07 -12.62 13.27
C VAL A 387 -14.48 -13.19 13.16
N ASP A 388 -14.84 -14.19 13.97
CA ASP A 388 -16.17 -14.81 13.95
C ASP A 388 -17.27 -13.79 14.28
N GLU A 389 -17.05 -12.94 15.29
CA GLU A 389 -17.98 -11.84 15.64
C GLU A 389 -18.19 -10.89 14.47
N ALA A 390 -17.11 -10.50 13.79
CA ALA A 390 -17.22 -9.61 12.63
C ALA A 390 -17.94 -10.27 11.44
N VAL A 391 -17.61 -11.53 11.14
CA VAL A 391 -18.26 -12.30 10.05
C VAL A 391 -19.75 -12.47 10.32
N GLU A 392 -20.16 -12.81 11.54
CA GLU A 392 -21.58 -12.95 11.91
C GLU A 392 -22.35 -11.64 11.69
N LYS A 393 -21.83 -10.51 12.22
CA LYS A 393 -22.43 -9.19 12.05
C LYS A 393 -22.53 -8.77 10.59
N LEU A 394 -21.45 -8.93 9.83
CA LEU A 394 -21.42 -8.59 8.42
C LEU A 394 -22.36 -9.47 7.61
N THR A 395 -22.47 -10.77 7.91
CA THR A 395 -23.41 -11.68 7.26
C THR A 395 -24.85 -11.21 7.44
N ALA A 396 -25.24 -10.84 8.66
CA ALA A 396 -26.57 -10.32 8.95
C ALA A 396 -26.86 -9.01 8.18
N ILE A 397 -25.88 -8.10 8.09
CA ILE A 397 -26.00 -6.83 7.36
C ILE A 397 -26.14 -7.08 5.84
N PHE A 398 -25.27 -7.93 5.27
CA PHE A 398 -25.27 -8.22 3.83
C PHE A 398 -26.55 -8.92 3.38
N LYS A 399 -27.08 -9.85 4.20
CA LYS A 399 -28.40 -10.47 3.97
C LYS A 399 -29.52 -9.45 4.05
N LYS A 400 -29.54 -8.59 5.06
CA LYS A 400 -30.55 -7.53 5.23
C LYS A 400 -30.62 -6.57 4.04
N LEU A 401 -29.46 -6.30 3.39
CA LEU A 401 -29.34 -5.44 2.22
C LEU A 401 -29.40 -6.20 0.89
N GLU A 402 -29.72 -7.49 0.92
CA GLU A 402 -29.86 -8.36 -0.26
C GLU A 402 -28.60 -8.32 -1.16
N VAL A 403 -27.40 -8.40 -0.54
CA VAL A 403 -26.12 -8.53 -1.25
C VAL A 403 -25.71 -9.99 -1.34
N ILE A 404 -26.04 -10.78 -0.32
CA ILE A 404 -25.89 -12.24 -0.28
C ILE A 404 -27.23 -12.89 0.12
N SER A 405 -27.37 -14.19 -0.13
CA SER A 405 -28.61 -14.98 0.14
C SER A 405 -28.74 -15.41 1.60
#